data_c1cdac2ad0d0517a5d7620d083004cfd
#
_entry.id   c1cdac2ad0d0517a5d7620d083004cfd
#
_cell.length_a   1.000
_cell.length_b   1.000
_cell.length_c   1.000
_cell.angle_alpha   90.00
_cell.angle_beta   90.00
_cell.angle_gamma   90.00
#
_symmetry.space_group_name_H-M   'P 1'
#
loop_
_entity.id
_entity.type
_entity.pdbx_description
1 polymer ?
#
loop_
_entity_poly.entity_id
_entity_poly.type
_entity_poly.pdbx_seq_one_letter_code
_entity_poly.pdbx_strand_id
1 'polypeptide(L)'
;MASYLMQFSFTAQGIQQIKDSPARVEAAKQTVRAMGGEVREFYAILGSAHDTLFILEAPDDAAVARMVLAIGSRGYVRTETHRLFTEEEYGTVIRSLP
;
A
#
# COMPACT_ATOMS: atom_id res chain seq x y z
N MET A 1 -0.33 -15.65 -1.12
CA MET A 1 -0.72 -14.38 -0.48
C MET A 1 -1.52 -13.53 -1.46
N ALA A 2 -2.35 -12.65 -0.94
CA ALA A 2 -3.16 -11.76 -1.77
C ALA A 2 -2.39 -10.50 -2.14
N SER A 3 -2.74 -9.92 -3.28
CA SER A 3 -2.09 -8.69 -3.79
C SER A 3 -2.95 -7.47 -3.51
N TYR A 4 -2.29 -6.35 -3.25
CA TYR A 4 -2.95 -5.09 -2.89
C TYR A 4 -2.24 -3.92 -3.53
N LEU A 5 -3.03 -2.91 -3.89
CA LEU A 5 -2.55 -1.58 -4.26
C LEU A 5 -2.76 -0.68 -3.05
N MET A 6 -1.69 -0.18 -2.46
CA MET A 6 -1.75 0.74 -1.33
C MET A 6 -1.24 2.10 -1.80
N GLN A 7 -2.15 3.07 -1.87
CA GLN A 7 -1.84 4.41 -2.36
C GLN A 7 -1.72 5.37 -1.17
N PHE A 8 -0.82 6.32 -1.30
CA PHE A 8 -0.52 7.27 -0.23
C PHE A 8 -0.69 8.69 -0.75
N SER A 9 -1.29 9.54 0.07
CA SER A 9 -1.34 10.99 -0.17
C SER A 9 -0.68 11.69 1.00
N PHE A 10 0.22 12.64 0.73
CA PHE A 10 0.89 13.38 1.79
C PHE A 10 -0.13 14.24 2.55
N THR A 11 0.02 14.24 3.88
CA THR A 11 -0.62 15.24 4.74
C THR A 11 0.19 16.53 4.67
N ALA A 12 -0.32 17.61 5.28
CA ALA A 12 0.43 18.86 5.40
C ALA A 12 1.81 18.60 6.06
N GLN A 13 1.84 17.79 7.11
CA GLN A 13 3.08 17.42 7.79
C GLN A 13 4.02 16.63 6.88
N GLY A 14 3.48 15.71 6.10
CA GLY A 14 4.27 14.89 5.17
C GLY A 14 4.93 15.73 4.10
N ILE A 15 4.20 16.68 3.50
CA ILE A 15 4.76 17.52 2.45
C ILE A 15 5.77 18.54 3.00
N GLN A 16 5.55 19.06 4.21
CA GLN A 16 6.49 19.96 4.84
C GLN A 16 7.83 19.27 5.12
N GLN A 17 7.81 17.97 5.37
CA GLN A 17 8.98 17.17 5.67
C GLN A 17 9.31 16.21 4.54
N ILE A 18 9.11 16.65 3.30
CA ILE A 18 9.22 15.79 2.12
C ILE A 18 10.60 15.17 1.94
N LYS A 19 11.64 15.87 2.39
CA LYS A 19 13.01 15.37 2.24
C LYS A 19 13.27 14.10 3.04
N ASP A 20 12.46 13.83 4.07
CA ASP A 20 12.53 12.60 4.87
C ASP A 20 11.71 11.45 4.27
N SER A 21 11.02 11.70 3.16
CA SER A 21 10.14 10.69 2.55
C SER A 21 10.85 9.37 2.25
N PRO A 22 12.07 9.33 1.70
CA PRO A 22 12.74 8.05 1.47
C PRO A 22 12.90 7.20 2.72
N ALA A 23 13.21 7.82 3.86
CA ALA A 23 13.32 7.10 5.14
C ALA A 23 11.96 6.59 5.61
N ARG A 24 10.89 7.38 5.39
CA ARG A 24 9.53 6.96 5.72
C ARG A 24 9.05 5.82 4.84
N VAL A 25 9.42 5.82 3.56
CA VAL A 25 9.11 4.73 2.64
C VAL A 25 9.76 3.43 3.15
N GLU A 26 11.01 3.50 3.56
CA GLU A 26 11.73 2.35 4.10
C GLU A 26 11.06 1.83 5.39
N ALA A 27 10.68 2.73 6.28
CA ALA A 27 9.97 2.37 7.50
C ALA A 27 8.61 1.71 7.20
N ALA A 28 7.89 2.20 6.20
CA ALA A 28 6.61 1.61 5.78
C ALA A 28 6.81 0.20 5.20
N LYS A 29 7.87 -0.01 4.42
CA LYS A 29 8.21 -1.36 3.91
C LYS A 29 8.48 -2.32 5.06
N GLN A 30 9.20 -1.86 6.09
CA GLN A 30 9.47 -2.67 7.27
C GLN A 30 8.20 -3.01 8.04
N THR A 31 7.27 -2.06 8.14
CA THR A 31 5.96 -2.28 8.76
C THR A 31 5.19 -3.38 8.03
N VAL A 32 5.17 -3.33 6.70
CA VAL A 32 4.53 -4.37 5.87
C VAL A 32 5.18 -5.73 6.14
N ARG A 33 6.51 -5.79 6.15
CA ARG A 33 7.25 -7.02 6.37
C ARG A 33 7.00 -7.58 7.77
N ALA A 34 6.99 -6.73 8.78
CA ALA A 34 6.74 -7.14 10.16
C ALA A 34 5.35 -7.75 10.36
N MET A 35 4.41 -7.43 9.49
CA MET A 35 3.04 -7.96 9.52
C MET A 35 2.82 -9.09 8.52
N GLY A 36 3.90 -9.68 8.03
CA GLY A 36 3.86 -10.87 7.18
C GLY A 36 3.70 -10.60 5.70
N GLY A 37 3.77 -9.35 5.27
CA GLY A 37 3.65 -8.97 3.86
C GLY A 37 4.99 -8.70 3.21
N GLU A 38 4.93 -8.36 1.92
CA GLU A 38 6.10 -8.01 1.12
C GLU A 38 5.73 -6.94 0.12
N VAL A 39 6.47 -5.83 0.10
CA VAL A 39 6.31 -4.80 -0.93
C VAL A 39 7.05 -5.27 -2.18
N ARG A 40 6.31 -5.42 -3.27
CA ARG A 40 6.87 -5.84 -4.56
C ARG A 40 7.36 -4.66 -5.37
N GLU A 41 6.61 -3.56 -5.36
CA GLU A 41 6.93 -2.37 -6.15
C GLU A 41 6.57 -1.12 -5.38
N PHE A 42 7.34 -0.07 -5.61
CA PHE A 42 7.06 1.28 -5.16
C PHE A 42 7.17 2.23 -6.34
N TYR A 43 6.20 3.13 -6.47
CA TYR A 43 6.23 4.19 -7.47
C TYR A 43 5.78 5.50 -6.85
N ALA A 44 6.40 6.59 -7.29
CA ALA A 44 5.86 7.93 -7.11
C ALA A 44 4.97 8.26 -8.30
N ILE A 45 3.91 9.01 -8.07
CA ILE A 45 2.93 9.36 -9.10
C ILE A 45 2.99 10.87 -9.33
N LEU A 46 3.14 11.29 -10.57
CA LEU A 46 3.05 12.69 -10.94
C LEU A 46 1.64 12.97 -11.49
N GLY A 47 0.95 13.97 -10.91
CA GLY A 47 -0.31 14.44 -11.45
C GLY A 47 -1.55 13.65 -11.03
N SER A 48 -1.51 12.98 -9.87
CA SER A 48 -2.64 12.25 -9.32
C SER A 48 -3.05 12.82 -7.97
N ALA A 49 -4.25 12.43 -7.50
CA ALA A 49 -4.69 12.69 -6.14
C ALA A 49 -3.82 11.95 -5.11
N HIS A 50 -3.17 10.87 -5.53
CA HIS A 50 -2.24 10.12 -4.70
C HIS A 50 -0.81 10.44 -5.13
N ASP A 51 0.11 10.42 -4.18
CA ASP A 51 1.50 10.84 -4.42
C ASP A 51 2.45 9.67 -4.64
N THR A 52 2.22 8.56 -3.95
CA THR A 52 3.03 7.35 -4.06
C THR A 52 2.16 6.12 -3.94
N LEU A 53 2.71 4.96 -4.30
CA LEU A 53 2.00 3.70 -4.12
C LEU A 53 2.96 2.54 -3.85
N PHE A 54 2.43 1.53 -3.17
CA PHE A 54 3.00 0.19 -3.09
C PHE A 54 2.12 -0.78 -3.86
N ILE A 55 2.76 -1.69 -4.58
CA ILE A 55 2.17 -2.98 -4.93
C ILE A 55 2.73 -3.97 -3.92
N LEU A 56 1.87 -4.62 -3.16
CA LEU A 56 2.32 -5.51 -2.09
C LEU A 56 1.52 -6.80 -2.04
N GLU A 57 2.09 -7.79 -1.39
CA GLU A 57 1.41 -9.04 -1.04
C GLU A 57 1.29 -9.14 0.46
N ALA A 58 0.17 -9.68 0.93
CA ALA A 58 -0.09 -9.84 2.36
C ALA A 58 -0.91 -11.10 2.60
N PRO A 59 -0.88 -11.64 3.84
CA PRO A 59 -1.61 -12.86 4.17
C PRO A 59 -3.12 -12.73 4.02
N ASP A 60 -3.68 -11.58 4.46
CA ASP A 60 -5.12 -11.37 4.46
C ASP A 60 -5.45 -9.87 4.66
N ASP A 61 -6.73 -9.54 4.57
CA ASP A 61 -7.22 -8.18 4.70
C ASP A 61 -6.96 -7.61 6.09
N ALA A 62 -7.04 -8.43 7.13
CA ALA A 62 -6.79 -7.96 8.50
C ALA A 62 -5.34 -7.50 8.68
N ALA A 63 -4.37 -8.20 8.08
CA ALA A 63 -2.98 -7.77 8.09
C ALA A 63 -2.83 -6.42 7.39
N VAL A 64 -3.48 -6.23 6.24
CA VAL A 64 -3.44 -4.97 5.49
C VAL A 64 -4.09 -3.85 6.29
N ALA A 65 -5.20 -4.11 6.97
CA ALA A 65 -5.83 -3.11 7.83
C ALA A 65 -4.88 -2.65 8.94
N ARG A 66 -4.15 -3.57 9.55
CA ARG A 66 -3.14 -3.21 10.56
C ARG A 66 -2.01 -2.37 9.96
N MET A 67 -1.57 -2.71 8.75
CA MET A 67 -0.52 -1.95 8.05
C MET A 67 -0.93 -0.51 7.82
N VAL A 68 -2.13 -0.28 7.26
CA VAL A 68 -2.58 1.07 6.94
C VAL A 68 -2.79 1.91 8.20
N LEU A 69 -3.30 1.31 9.26
CA LEU A 69 -3.47 2.02 10.52
C LEU A 69 -2.13 2.38 11.17
N ALA A 70 -1.18 1.46 11.15
CA ALA A 70 0.16 1.72 11.68
C ALA A 70 0.87 2.83 10.89
N ILE A 71 0.82 2.77 9.57
CA ILE A 71 1.46 3.76 8.71
C ILE A 71 0.75 5.11 8.84
N GLY A 72 -0.59 5.11 8.76
CA GLY A 72 -1.38 6.34 8.85
C GLY A 72 -1.25 7.04 10.20
N SER A 73 -1.10 6.27 11.28
CA SER A 73 -0.99 6.84 12.63
C SER A 73 0.26 7.69 12.84
N ARG A 74 1.27 7.56 11.98
CA ARG A 74 2.48 8.39 12.03
C ARG A 74 2.21 9.82 11.55
N GLY A 75 1.11 10.05 10.84
CA GLY A 75 0.63 11.39 10.50
C GLY A 75 1.19 11.98 9.21
N TYR A 76 2.03 11.28 8.47
CA TYR A 76 2.68 11.82 7.26
C TYR A 76 1.90 11.55 5.98
N VAL A 77 1.06 10.51 5.97
CA VAL A 77 0.29 10.12 4.81
C VAL A 77 -1.11 9.68 5.20
N ARG A 78 -2.03 9.82 4.25
CA ARG A 78 -3.32 9.13 4.22
C ARG A 78 -3.19 7.99 3.24
N THR A 79 -3.95 6.91 3.45
CA THR A 79 -3.87 5.72 2.62
C THR A 79 -5.21 5.42 1.96
N GLU A 80 -5.13 4.83 0.77
CA GLU A 80 -6.28 4.23 0.09
C GLU A 80 -5.80 2.91 -0.48
N THR A 81 -6.45 1.81 -0.09
CA THR A 81 -5.98 0.47 -0.42
C THR A 81 -7.07 -0.32 -1.13
N HIS A 82 -6.65 -1.04 -2.18
CA HIS A 82 -7.55 -1.87 -2.98
C HIS A 82 -6.97 -3.28 -3.10
N ARG A 83 -7.87 -4.27 -3.04
CA ARG A 83 -7.50 -5.65 -3.34
C ARG A 83 -7.27 -5.79 -4.85
N LEU A 84 -6.15 -6.37 -5.22
CA LEU A 84 -5.85 -6.67 -6.62
C LEU A 84 -6.03 -8.16 -6.85
N PHE A 85 -6.52 -8.50 -8.04
CA PHE A 85 -6.58 -9.88 -8.52
C PHE A 85 -5.57 -10.02 -9.63
N THR A 86 -4.73 -11.06 -9.56
CA THR A 86 -3.86 -11.41 -10.67
C THR A 86 -4.71 -11.83 -11.86
N GLU A 87 -4.12 -11.88 -13.06
CA GLU A 87 -4.85 -12.38 -14.23
C GLU A 87 -5.37 -13.79 -14.02
N GLU A 88 -4.58 -14.64 -13.38
CA GLU A 88 -5.00 -16.02 -13.05
C GLU A 88 -6.19 -16.03 -12.09
N GLU A 89 -6.13 -15.24 -11.02
CA GLU A 89 -7.24 -15.10 -10.08
C GLU A 89 -8.48 -14.56 -10.76
N TYR A 90 -8.32 -13.57 -11.61
CA TYR A 90 -9.42 -13.00 -12.39
C TYR A 90 -10.06 -14.06 -13.29
N GLY A 91 -9.25 -14.86 -13.97
CA GLY A 91 -9.75 -15.96 -14.77
C GLY A 91 -10.57 -16.95 -13.96
N THR A 92 -10.13 -17.26 -12.75
CA THR A 92 -10.87 -18.16 -11.84
C THR A 92 -12.23 -17.56 -11.46
N VAL A 93 -12.27 -16.27 -11.16
CA VAL A 93 -13.54 -15.58 -10.87
C VAL A 93 -14.48 -15.67 -12.06
N ILE A 94 -13.98 -15.37 -13.27
CA ILE A 94 -14.81 -15.41 -14.49
C ILE A 94 -15.36 -16.81 -14.72
N ARG A 95 -14.54 -17.85 -14.56
CA ARG A 95 -14.98 -19.24 -14.78
C ARG A 95 -16.00 -19.70 -13.75
N SER A 96 -16.11 -19.04 -12.62
CA SER A 96 -17.06 -19.37 -11.55
C SER A 96 -18.42 -18.69 -11.72
N LEU A 97 -18.57 -17.83 -12.73
CA LEU A 97 -19.84 -17.14 -12.97
C LEU A 97 -20.90 -18.13 -13.45
N PRO A 98 -22.17 -17.92 -13.03
CA PRO A 98 -23.28 -18.78 -13.47
C PRO A 98 -23.58 -18.62 -14.95
#